data_bc2a19d1c76d2a9c49c632bf3cbeab60
#
_entry.id   bc2a19d1c76d2a9c49c632bf3cbeab60
#
_cell.length_a   1.000
_cell.length_b   1.000
_cell.length_c   1.000
_cell.angle_alpha   90.00
_cell.angle_beta   90.00
_cell.angle_gamma   90.00
#
_symmetry.space_group_name_H-M   'P 1'
#
loop_
_entity.id
_entity.type
_entity.pdbx_description
1 polymer ?
#
loop_
_entity_poly.entity_id
_entity_poly.type
_entity_poly.pdbx_seq_one_letter_code
_entity_poly.pdbx_strand_id
1 'polypeptide(L)'
;MAHVEKYNVAQVGHMLNHYGRQADDKVQRTNENINLERTHLNYNLAPNRHMTQKQYLDKRLQEITINKKRANTVLMADWVVTLPKTIPDGREEEFFQNIYNYLTDKYGDNNTISAFVHMDETTPHIHFCFIPVAPEHMAKGKLVQERLCAREVLNRKDLNRFHKDLEEYMEQAMQLSDCGLLNGATINGNRTMTQLKLETEQKQLNSIIQQKNDIIKTLDAEPPKKTLFETEEHYKARIDREVANNLKEQELYQKTQELDELQRKLSIKEQEINSKSYLLQEKQKQFDEEVANKINQLETEYQQKTKELNTKFKQEVINKVKEIQLFNAQTLVIDPKFAELQNQLYQNENVFFGEKEGYDYEI
;
A
#
# COMPACT_ATOMS: atom_id res chain seq x y z
N MET A 1 1.13 -13.15 -5.24
CA MET A 1 1.48 -12.20 -4.13
C MET A 1 0.26 -11.35 -3.82
N ALA A 2 0.03 -10.97 -2.56
CA ALA A 2 -1.06 -10.08 -2.20
C ALA A 2 -0.51 -8.82 -1.51
N HIS A 3 -1.10 -7.65 -1.78
CA HIS A 3 -0.79 -6.40 -1.09
C HIS A 3 -2.03 -5.51 -1.04
N VAL A 4 -2.09 -4.59 -0.06
CA VAL A 4 -3.19 -3.65 0.08
C VAL A 4 -2.68 -2.22 -0.04
N GLU A 5 -3.40 -1.43 -0.82
CA GLU A 5 -3.18 0.01 -0.95
C GLU A 5 -4.36 0.82 -0.41
N LYS A 6 -4.11 2.06 -0.02
CA LYS A 6 -5.09 2.95 0.60
C LYS A 6 -5.17 4.24 -0.19
N TYR A 7 -6.40 4.68 -0.50
CA TYR A 7 -6.61 5.82 -1.37
C TYR A 7 -7.44 6.90 -0.69
N ASN A 8 -6.97 8.14 -0.78
CA ASN A 8 -7.67 9.33 -0.33
C ASN A 8 -8.53 9.93 -1.45
N VAL A 9 -9.22 11.04 -1.15
CA VAL A 9 -10.13 11.72 -2.08
C VAL A 9 -9.50 12.04 -3.44
N ALA A 10 -8.22 12.46 -3.46
CA ALA A 10 -7.55 12.87 -4.70
C ALA A 10 -7.19 11.68 -5.61
N GLN A 11 -7.04 10.49 -5.05
CA GLN A 11 -6.58 9.29 -5.77
C GLN A 11 -7.73 8.41 -6.26
N VAL A 12 -8.89 8.49 -5.59
CA VAL A 12 -10.06 7.63 -5.85
C VAL A 12 -10.48 7.61 -7.32
N GLY A 13 -10.66 8.79 -7.94
CA GLY A 13 -11.15 8.87 -9.31
C GLY A 13 -10.23 8.17 -10.32
N HIS A 14 -8.91 8.39 -10.18
CA HIS A 14 -7.91 7.76 -11.03
C HIS A 14 -7.94 6.23 -10.91
N MET A 15 -8.02 5.71 -9.68
CA MET A 15 -8.02 4.27 -9.46
C MET A 15 -9.30 3.58 -9.93
N LEU A 16 -10.47 4.17 -9.71
CA LEU A 16 -11.72 3.62 -10.22
C LEU A 16 -11.75 3.53 -11.76
N ASN A 17 -11.15 4.51 -12.45
CA ASN A 17 -10.98 4.47 -13.91
C ASN A 17 -9.99 3.37 -14.33
N HIS A 18 -8.90 3.19 -13.57
CA HIS A 18 -7.92 2.12 -13.80
C HIS A 18 -8.57 0.73 -13.73
N TYR A 19 -9.37 0.46 -12.69
CA TYR A 19 -10.02 -0.85 -12.52
C TYR A 19 -10.98 -1.17 -13.66
N GLY A 20 -11.83 -0.22 -14.06
CA GLY A 20 -12.79 -0.41 -15.13
C GLY A 20 -12.21 -0.26 -16.54
N ARG A 21 -10.90 0.00 -16.68
CA ARG A 21 -10.26 0.32 -17.98
C ARG A 21 -10.97 1.46 -18.73
N GLN A 22 -11.64 2.34 -18.01
CA GLN A 22 -12.32 3.47 -18.62
C GLN A 22 -11.26 4.44 -19.17
N ALA A 23 -11.30 4.63 -20.48
CA ALA A 23 -10.46 5.63 -21.14
C ALA A 23 -10.99 7.01 -20.78
N ASP A 24 -10.23 7.79 -20.04
CA ASP A 24 -10.39 9.23 -20.03
C ASP A 24 -9.52 9.76 -21.18
N ASP A 25 -10.10 10.38 -22.19
CA ASP A 25 -9.37 10.94 -23.35
C ASP A 25 -8.31 11.98 -22.95
N LYS A 26 -8.33 12.40 -21.69
CA LYS A 26 -7.40 13.38 -21.10
C LYS A 26 -6.25 12.76 -20.32
N VAL A 27 -6.31 11.48 -19.99
CA VAL A 27 -5.28 10.80 -19.19
C VAL A 27 -4.54 9.80 -20.08
N GLN A 28 -3.31 10.13 -20.42
CA GLN A 28 -2.38 9.22 -21.10
C GLN A 28 -2.20 7.97 -20.22
N ARG A 29 -2.48 6.80 -20.76
CA ARG A 29 -2.23 5.52 -20.07
C ARG A 29 -0.74 5.41 -19.76
N THR A 30 -0.38 5.38 -18.52
CA THR A 30 1.01 5.31 -18.05
C THR A 30 1.54 3.88 -17.97
N ASN A 31 0.65 2.87 -18.05
CA ASN A 31 1.05 1.46 -17.97
C ASN A 31 1.17 0.87 -19.39
N GLU A 32 2.40 0.79 -19.88
CA GLU A 32 2.73 0.18 -21.19
C GLU A 32 2.54 -1.35 -21.23
N ASN A 33 2.35 -1.99 -20.08
CA ASN A 33 2.20 -3.46 -20.01
C ASN A 33 0.76 -3.93 -20.26
N ILE A 34 -0.18 -3.03 -20.54
CA ILE A 34 -1.57 -3.39 -20.84
C ILE A 34 -1.68 -3.83 -22.31
N ASN A 35 -2.09 -5.08 -22.54
CA ASN A 35 -2.42 -5.58 -23.87
C ASN A 35 -3.89 -5.30 -24.19
N LEU A 36 -4.13 -4.28 -25.02
CA LEU A 36 -5.47 -3.84 -25.39
C LEU A 36 -6.32 -4.91 -26.08
N GLU A 37 -5.68 -5.84 -26.82
CA GLU A 37 -6.38 -6.94 -27.49
C GLU A 37 -6.99 -7.93 -26.48
N ARG A 38 -6.42 -7.98 -25.25
CA ARG A 38 -6.89 -8.87 -24.18
C ARG A 38 -7.83 -8.18 -23.18
N THR A 39 -8.05 -6.89 -23.27
CA THR A 39 -8.90 -6.13 -22.33
C THR A 39 -10.33 -6.67 -22.25
N HIS A 40 -10.83 -7.29 -23.33
CA HIS A 40 -12.15 -7.93 -23.34
C HIS A 40 -12.24 -9.18 -22.45
N LEU A 41 -11.11 -9.73 -21.99
CA LEU A 41 -11.04 -10.84 -21.04
C LEU A 41 -11.16 -10.40 -19.58
N ASN A 42 -11.09 -9.11 -19.31
CA ASN A 42 -11.25 -8.58 -17.97
C ASN A 42 -12.72 -8.67 -17.53
N TYR A 43 -12.94 -8.98 -16.27
CA TYR A 43 -14.28 -9.10 -15.71
C TYR A 43 -14.35 -8.60 -14.28
N ASN A 44 -15.56 -8.31 -13.79
CA ASN A 44 -15.82 -7.84 -12.44
C ASN A 44 -16.65 -8.90 -11.69
N LEU A 45 -16.15 -9.39 -10.56
CA LEU A 45 -16.83 -10.36 -9.70
C LEU A 45 -17.84 -9.72 -8.76
N ALA A 46 -17.72 -8.42 -8.49
CA ALA A 46 -18.68 -7.74 -7.64
C ALA A 46 -20.08 -7.63 -8.31
N PRO A 47 -21.18 -7.66 -7.52
CA PRO A 47 -22.53 -7.58 -8.05
C PRO A 47 -22.77 -6.35 -8.91
N ASN A 48 -23.53 -6.49 -9.98
CA ASN A 48 -23.98 -5.34 -10.78
C ASN A 48 -25.04 -4.55 -10.01
N ARG A 49 -24.65 -3.39 -9.50
CA ARG A 49 -25.53 -2.50 -8.71
C ARG A 49 -26.24 -1.45 -9.55
N HIS A 50 -26.17 -1.55 -10.88
CA HIS A 50 -26.79 -0.59 -11.85
C HIS A 50 -26.37 0.87 -11.60
N MET A 51 -25.17 1.10 -11.10
CA MET A 51 -24.56 2.40 -10.87
C MET A 51 -23.05 2.34 -11.07
N THR A 52 -22.42 3.50 -11.29
CA THR A 52 -20.95 3.56 -11.40
C THR A 52 -20.29 3.27 -10.06
N GLN A 53 -19.02 2.81 -10.09
CA GLN A 53 -18.22 2.59 -8.88
C GLN A 53 -18.19 3.85 -7.99
N LYS A 54 -18.06 5.03 -8.60
CA LYS A 54 -18.04 6.30 -7.86
C LYS A 54 -19.38 6.61 -7.20
N GLN A 55 -20.50 6.39 -7.90
CA GLN A 55 -21.84 6.57 -7.33
C GLN A 55 -22.08 5.61 -6.16
N TYR A 56 -21.63 4.37 -6.28
CA TYR A 56 -21.72 3.39 -5.18
C TYR A 56 -20.92 3.81 -3.96
N LEU A 57 -19.66 4.20 -4.18
CA LEU A 57 -18.81 4.74 -3.12
C LEU A 57 -19.47 5.93 -2.40
N ASP A 58 -19.96 6.91 -3.16
CA ASP A 58 -20.57 8.11 -2.59
C ASP A 58 -21.85 7.78 -1.80
N LYS A 59 -22.69 6.88 -2.33
CA LYS A 59 -23.87 6.38 -1.64
C LYS A 59 -23.51 5.73 -0.31
N ARG A 60 -22.58 4.78 -0.32
CA ARG A 60 -22.18 4.05 0.90
C ARG A 60 -21.56 4.97 1.95
N LEU A 61 -20.76 5.96 1.53
CA LEU A 61 -20.20 6.96 2.44
C LEU A 61 -21.23 7.86 3.11
N GLN A 62 -22.44 8.00 2.54
CA GLN A 62 -23.56 8.72 3.16
C GLN A 62 -24.29 7.89 4.22
N GLU A 63 -24.21 6.55 4.14
CA GLU A 63 -24.87 5.61 5.05
C GLU A 63 -24.08 5.38 6.35
N ILE A 64 -22.77 5.69 6.38
CA ILE A 64 -21.87 5.42 7.49
C ILE A 64 -21.38 6.69 8.17
N THR A 65 -20.93 6.57 9.42
CA THR A 65 -20.38 7.69 10.16
C THR A 65 -18.96 8.03 9.68
N ILE A 66 -18.70 9.29 9.39
CA ILE A 66 -17.37 9.83 9.09
C ILE A 66 -17.05 10.90 10.12
N ASN A 67 -16.20 10.58 11.11
CA ASN A 67 -15.91 11.46 12.24
C ASN A 67 -15.28 12.81 11.82
N LYS A 68 -14.27 12.79 10.94
CA LYS A 68 -13.66 13.99 10.35
C LYS A 68 -13.16 13.68 8.94
N LYS A 69 -13.69 14.33 7.94
CA LYS A 69 -13.21 14.23 6.56
C LYS A 69 -12.05 15.22 6.36
N ARG A 70 -10.84 14.70 6.20
CA ARG A 70 -9.62 15.47 5.90
C ARG A 70 -9.14 15.11 4.49
N ALA A 71 -8.23 15.89 3.92
CA ALA A 71 -7.64 15.60 2.61
C ALA A 71 -6.97 14.21 2.54
N ASN A 72 -6.36 13.76 3.63
CA ASN A 72 -5.72 12.45 3.74
C ASN A 72 -6.64 11.34 4.29
N THR A 73 -7.94 11.58 4.43
CA THR A 73 -8.88 10.53 4.84
C THR A 73 -8.91 9.43 3.79
N VAL A 74 -8.63 8.20 4.22
CA VAL A 74 -8.73 7.01 3.36
C VAL A 74 -10.21 6.71 3.13
N LEU A 75 -10.66 6.82 1.89
CA LEU A 75 -12.05 6.55 1.50
C LEU A 75 -12.24 5.14 0.99
N MET A 76 -11.24 4.58 0.35
CA MET A 76 -11.24 3.21 -0.15
C MET A 76 -9.89 2.57 0.02
N ALA A 77 -9.86 1.25 -0.01
CA ALA A 77 -8.65 0.43 -0.07
C ALA A 77 -8.82 -0.63 -1.17
N ASP A 78 -7.71 -1.12 -1.66
CA ASP A 78 -7.64 -2.09 -2.74
C ASP A 78 -6.69 -3.23 -2.37
N TRP A 79 -7.19 -4.45 -2.35
CA TRP A 79 -6.36 -5.64 -2.31
C TRP A 79 -6.03 -6.08 -3.74
N VAL A 80 -4.74 -6.08 -4.06
CA VAL A 80 -4.24 -6.66 -5.30
C VAL A 80 -3.72 -8.05 -5.01
N VAL A 81 -4.30 -9.07 -5.64
CA VAL A 81 -3.87 -10.47 -5.50
C VAL A 81 -3.53 -11.01 -6.89
N THR A 82 -2.26 -11.30 -7.11
CA THR A 82 -1.77 -11.87 -8.39
C THR A 82 -1.91 -13.38 -8.41
N LEU A 83 -2.24 -13.93 -9.58
CA LEU A 83 -2.31 -15.37 -9.82
C LEU A 83 -0.93 -16.02 -9.63
N PRO A 84 -0.77 -16.96 -8.69
CA PRO A 84 0.47 -17.72 -8.52
C PRO A 84 0.67 -18.73 -9.65
N LYS A 85 1.93 -19.03 -9.95
CA LYS A 85 2.28 -20.05 -10.95
C LYS A 85 1.98 -21.49 -10.51
N THR A 86 1.69 -21.69 -9.24
CA THR A 86 1.31 -22.98 -8.65
C THR A 86 -0.13 -23.37 -8.96
N ILE A 87 -0.95 -22.40 -9.36
CA ILE A 87 -2.35 -22.67 -9.75
C ILE A 87 -2.35 -23.34 -11.11
N PRO A 88 -3.00 -24.51 -11.24
CA PRO A 88 -3.10 -25.22 -12.51
C PRO A 88 -3.82 -24.42 -13.58
N ASP A 89 -3.36 -24.54 -14.82
CA ASP A 89 -3.98 -23.90 -15.99
C ASP A 89 -5.47 -24.28 -16.09
N GLY A 90 -6.30 -23.28 -16.39
CA GLY A 90 -7.75 -23.44 -16.50
C GLY A 90 -8.50 -23.34 -15.15
N ARG A 91 -7.81 -23.09 -14.03
CA ARG A 91 -8.44 -22.84 -12.72
C ARG A 91 -8.31 -21.40 -12.24
N GLU A 92 -7.95 -20.47 -13.14
CA GLU A 92 -7.75 -19.07 -12.83
C GLU A 92 -9.04 -18.40 -12.35
N GLU A 93 -10.15 -18.67 -12.99
CA GLU A 93 -11.45 -18.11 -12.63
C GLU A 93 -11.89 -18.61 -11.25
N GLU A 94 -11.72 -19.91 -10.97
CA GLU A 94 -11.97 -20.49 -9.64
C GLU A 94 -11.09 -19.85 -8.57
N PHE A 95 -9.81 -19.61 -8.86
CA PHE A 95 -8.90 -18.94 -7.96
C PHE A 95 -9.40 -17.53 -7.63
N PHE A 96 -9.71 -16.70 -8.62
CA PHE A 96 -10.16 -15.35 -8.37
C PHE A 96 -11.54 -15.29 -7.71
N GLN A 97 -12.42 -16.23 -7.99
CA GLN A 97 -13.71 -16.33 -7.31
C GLN A 97 -13.52 -16.63 -5.82
N ASN A 98 -12.62 -17.53 -5.46
CA ASN A 98 -12.33 -17.84 -4.05
C ASN A 98 -11.65 -16.66 -3.34
N ILE A 99 -10.72 -15.95 -4.00
CA ILE A 99 -10.16 -14.68 -3.46
C ILE A 99 -11.26 -13.66 -3.20
N TYR A 100 -12.19 -13.49 -4.15
CA TYR A 100 -13.34 -12.60 -3.99
C TYR A 100 -14.21 -12.99 -2.79
N ASN A 101 -14.54 -14.26 -2.64
CA ASN A 101 -15.34 -14.76 -1.54
C ASN A 101 -14.67 -14.48 -0.18
N TYR A 102 -13.38 -14.82 -0.05
CA TYR A 102 -12.61 -14.56 1.17
C TYR A 102 -12.61 -13.07 1.56
N LEU A 103 -12.35 -12.20 0.59
CA LEU A 103 -12.26 -10.76 0.84
C LEU A 103 -13.64 -10.15 1.14
N THR A 104 -14.69 -10.64 0.48
CA THR A 104 -16.08 -10.21 0.72
C THR A 104 -16.56 -10.64 2.10
N ASP A 105 -16.25 -11.86 2.53
CA ASP A 105 -16.56 -12.34 3.88
C ASP A 105 -15.83 -11.50 4.94
N LYS A 106 -14.60 -11.09 4.66
CA LYS A 106 -13.78 -10.32 5.59
C LYS A 106 -14.21 -8.85 5.70
N TYR A 107 -14.56 -8.20 4.61
CA TYR A 107 -14.81 -6.76 4.57
C TYR A 107 -16.28 -6.38 4.35
N GLY A 108 -17.11 -7.33 3.98
CA GLY A 108 -18.54 -7.18 3.75
C GLY A 108 -18.91 -6.81 2.32
N ASP A 109 -19.95 -7.47 1.77
CA ASP A 109 -20.43 -7.20 0.41
C ASP A 109 -20.88 -5.74 0.22
N ASN A 110 -21.56 -5.17 1.22
CA ASN A 110 -22.01 -3.77 1.19
C ASN A 110 -20.85 -2.76 1.17
N ASN A 111 -19.65 -3.16 1.53
CA ASN A 111 -18.48 -2.31 1.51
C ASN A 111 -17.63 -2.54 0.25
N THR A 112 -17.90 -3.60 -0.53
CA THR A 112 -17.20 -3.92 -1.77
C THR A 112 -17.68 -3.00 -2.90
N ILE A 113 -16.76 -2.22 -3.46
CA ILE A 113 -17.05 -1.30 -4.58
C ILE A 113 -17.00 -2.06 -5.90
N SER A 114 -15.91 -2.78 -6.12
CA SER A 114 -15.66 -3.57 -7.33
C SER A 114 -14.60 -4.65 -7.06
N ALA A 115 -14.58 -5.66 -7.91
CA ALA A 115 -13.60 -6.75 -7.85
C ALA A 115 -13.17 -7.12 -9.28
N PHE A 116 -12.39 -6.24 -9.92
CA PHE A 116 -11.96 -6.44 -11.31
C PHE A 116 -10.79 -7.41 -11.40
N VAL A 117 -10.95 -8.42 -12.21
CA VAL A 117 -9.87 -9.31 -12.63
C VAL A 117 -9.30 -8.80 -13.94
N HIS A 118 -8.01 -8.48 -13.93
CA HIS A 118 -7.26 -8.04 -15.11
C HIS A 118 -6.49 -9.21 -15.70
N MET A 119 -6.91 -9.60 -16.91
CA MET A 119 -6.28 -10.64 -17.73
C MET A 119 -5.43 -10.05 -18.84
N ASP A 120 -5.39 -8.72 -18.95
CA ASP A 120 -4.74 -7.95 -20.01
C ASP A 120 -3.36 -7.40 -19.63
N GLU A 121 -2.83 -7.77 -18.48
CA GLU A 121 -1.46 -7.45 -18.06
C GLU A 121 -0.56 -8.69 -18.05
N THR A 122 0.74 -8.50 -17.81
CA THR A 122 1.74 -9.59 -17.84
C THR A 122 1.40 -10.72 -16.88
N THR A 123 0.85 -10.41 -15.71
CA THR A 123 0.41 -11.40 -14.73
C THR A 123 -1.05 -11.14 -14.38
N PRO A 124 -1.96 -12.10 -14.55
CA PRO A 124 -3.35 -11.94 -14.13
C PRO A 124 -3.46 -11.63 -12.65
N HIS A 125 -4.35 -10.70 -12.30
CA HIS A 125 -4.55 -10.29 -10.92
C HIS A 125 -5.94 -9.70 -10.69
N ILE A 126 -6.41 -9.78 -9.46
CA ILE A 126 -7.66 -9.15 -9.02
C ILE A 126 -7.36 -7.86 -8.25
N HIS A 127 -8.14 -6.82 -8.53
CA HIS A 127 -8.31 -5.63 -7.73
C HIS A 127 -9.60 -5.72 -6.94
N PHE A 128 -9.51 -6.01 -5.65
CA PHE A 128 -10.66 -6.00 -4.75
C PHE A 128 -10.73 -4.66 -4.03
N CYS A 129 -11.55 -3.76 -4.58
CA CYS A 129 -11.71 -2.40 -4.07
C CYS A 129 -12.88 -2.31 -3.08
N PHE A 130 -12.63 -1.77 -1.89
CA PHE A 130 -13.62 -1.70 -0.81
C PHE A 130 -13.50 -0.44 0.05
N ILE A 131 -14.57 -0.12 0.76
CA ILE A 131 -14.62 0.97 1.74
C ILE A 131 -14.21 0.38 3.11
N PRO A 132 -13.19 0.89 3.79
CA PRO A 132 -12.74 0.35 5.08
C PRO A 132 -13.66 0.79 6.22
N VAL A 133 -14.81 0.10 6.34
CA VAL A 133 -15.84 0.35 7.34
C VAL A 133 -15.60 -0.52 8.56
N ALA A 134 -15.36 0.11 9.72
CA ALA A 134 -15.36 -0.57 10.99
C ALA A 134 -16.79 -0.89 11.40
N PRO A 135 -17.11 -2.16 11.76
CA PRO A 135 -18.45 -2.58 12.08
C PRO A 135 -18.98 -1.92 13.35
N GLU A 136 -20.29 -1.92 13.51
CA GLU A 136 -20.92 -1.51 14.75
C GLU A 136 -20.50 -2.43 15.90
N HIS A 137 -20.34 -1.89 17.09
CA HIS A 137 -19.98 -2.63 18.27
C HIS A 137 -20.40 -1.92 19.56
N MET A 138 -20.55 -2.66 20.64
CA MET A 138 -20.79 -2.09 21.95
C MET A 138 -19.48 -1.62 22.60
N ALA A 139 -19.40 -0.35 22.98
CA ALA A 139 -18.28 0.22 23.71
C ALA A 139 -18.79 1.00 24.94
N LYS A 140 -18.34 0.62 26.13
CA LYS A 140 -18.73 1.25 27.40
C LYS A 140 -20.27 1.39 27.58
N GLY A 141 -21.02 0.37 27.17
CA GLY A 141 -22.50 0.33 27.25
C GLY A 141 -23.23 1.20 26.21
N LYS A 142 -22.54 1.73 25.20
CA LYS A 142 -23.13 2.50 24.10
C LYS A 142 -22.87 1.81 22.76
N LEU A 143 -23.86 1.83 21.88
CA LEU A 143 -23.70 1.36 20.50
C LEU A 143 -22.85 2.37 19.71
N VAL A 144 -21.72 1.90 19.21
CA VAL A 144 -20.89 2.64 18.24
C VAL A 144 -21.31 2.18 16.85
N GLN A 145 -21.84 3.10 16.06
CA GLN A 145 -22.33 2.85 14.70
C GLN A 145 -21.18 2.50 13.74
N GLU A 146 -21.53 1.88 12.61
CA GLU A 146 -20.59 1.72 11.50
C GLU A 146 -19.91 3.03 11.15
N ARG A 147 -18.59 2.98 10.95
CA ARG A 147 -17.81 4.18 10.63
C ARG A 147 -16.65 3.91 9.68
N LEU A 148 -16.32 4.91 8.89
CA LEU A 148 -15.12 4.89 8.07
C LEU A 148 -13.87 4.93 8.94
N CYS A 149 -13.09 3.83 8.98
CA CYS A 149 -11.90 3.73 9.82
C CYS A 149 -10.87 2.74 9.27
N ALA A 150 -10.08 3.17 8.28
CA ALA A 150 -9.04 2.34 7.68
C ALA A 150 -8.01 1.82 8.70
N ARG A 151 -7.69 2.58 9.75
CA ARG A 151 -6.73 2.17 10.79
C ARG A 151 -7.20 0.96 11.59
N GLU A 152 -8.51 0.84 11.81
CA GLU A 152 -9.10 -0.27 12.56
C GLU A 152 -9.28 -1.50 11.67
N VAL A 153 -9.76 -1.29 10.44
CA VAL A 153 -10.05 -2.38 9.47
C VAL A 153 -8.77 -2.99 8.90
N LEU A 154 -7.76 -2.17 8.66
CA LEU A 154 -6.45 -2.58 8.11
C LEU A 154 -5.37 -2.36 9.17
N ASN A 155 -5.57 -2.93 10.35
CA ASN A 155 -4.61 -2.83 11.45
C ASN A 155 -3.42 -3.77 11.25
N ARG A 156 -2.30 -3.46 11.92
CA ARG A 156 -1.04 -4.21 11.77
C ARG A 156 -1.17 -5.70 12.12
N LYS A 157 -2.01 -6.03 13.11
CA LYS A 157 -2.19 -7.42 13.56
C LYS A 157 -2.83 -8.26 12.46
N ASP A 158 -3.90 -7.74 11.83
CA ASP A 158 -4.60 -8.43 10.74
C ASP A 158 -3.74 -8.50 9.48
N LEU A 159 -3.00 -7.43 9.14
CA LEU A 159 -2.10 -7.44 7.99
C LEU A 159 -0.97 -8.45 8.13
N ASN A 160 -0.42 -8.63 9.34
CA ASN A 160 0.65 -9.61 9.59
C ASN A 160 0.18 -11.06 9.42
N ARG A 161 -1.11 -11.33 9.63
CA ARG A 161 -1.69 -12.67 9.49
C ARG A 161 -2.31 -12.92 8.11
N PHE A 162 -2.63 -11.86 7.40
CA PHE A 162 -3.44 -11.89 6.19
C PHE A 162 -2.98 -12.95 5.16
N HIS A 163 -1.69 -12.99 4.84
CA HIS A 163 -1.18 -13.92 3.83
C HIS A 163 -1.31 -15.37 4.27
N LYS A 164 -1.08 -15.64 5.55
CA LYS A 164 -1.23 -17.00 6.10
C LYS A 164 -2.69 -17.42 6.12
N ASP A 165 -3.57 -16.56 6.63
CA ASP A 165 -5.01 -16.83 6.71
C ASP A 165 -5.61 -17.01 5.30
N LEU A 166 -5.13 -16.23 4.31
CA LEU A 166 -5.55 -16.36 2.91
C LEU A 166 -5.05 -17.66 2.27
N GLU A 167 -3.78 -18.05 2.49
CA GLU A 167 -3.23 -19.31 1.98
C GLU A 167 -4.02 -20.50 2.52
N GLU A 168 -4.23 -20.57 3.85
CA GLU A 168 -4.99 -21.64 4.50
C GLU A 168 -6.44 -21.75 3.96
N TYR A 169 -7.09 -20.60 3.72
CA TYR A 169 -8.42 -20.59 3.08
C TYR A 169 -8.37 -21.12 1.65
N MET A 170 -7.41 -20.67 0.85
CA MET A 170 -7.28 -21.03 -0.57
C MET A 170 -6.91 -22.51 -0.76
N GLU A 171 -6.03 -23.05 0.08
CA GLU A 171 -5.69 -24.48 0.07
C GLU A 171 -6.94 -25.36 0.30
N GLN A 172 -7.79 -24.96 1.25
CA GLN A 172 -9.04 -25.66 1.54
C GLN A 172 -10.06 -25.49 0.41
N ALA A 173 -10.27 -24.27 -0.09
CA ALA A 173 -11.26 -23.95 -1.10
C ALA A 173 -10.92 -24.61 -2.45
N MET A 174 -9.65 -24.64 -2.84
CA MET A 174 -9.17 -25.18 -4.11
C MET A 174 -8.73 -26.66 -3.99
N GLN A 175 -8.68 -27.22 -2.79
CA GLN A 175 -8.18 -28.58 -2.52
C GLN A 175 -6.74 -28.78 -3.05
N LEU A 176 -5.88 -27.78 -2.84
CA LEU A 176 -4.46 -27.78 -3.17
C LEU A 176 -3.64 -27.76 -1.89
N SER A 177 -2.43 -28.34 -1.92
CA SER A 177 -1.53 -28.37 -0.77
C SER A 177 -0.66 -27.10 -0.65
N ASP A 178 -0.61 -26.29 -1.69
CA ASP A 178 0.12 -25.03 -1.78
C ASP A 178 -0.47 -24.20 -2.91
N CYS A 179 -1.08 -23.06 -2.56
CA CYS A 179 -1.61 -22.11 -3.54
C CYS A 179 -0.57 -21.05 -3.94
N GLY A 180 0.61 -21.01 -3.31
CA GLY A 180 1.72 -20.12 -3.67
C GLY A 180 1.55 -18.66 -3.28
N LEU A 181 0.63 -18.35 -2.37
CA LEU A 181 0.44 -17.00 -1.84
C LEU A 181 1.47 -16.67 -0.75
N LEU A 182 1.94 -17.70 -0.01
CA LEU A 182 3.07 -17.62 0.89
C LEU A 182 4.37 -17.89 0.12
N ASN A 183 5.03 -16.86 -0.32
CA ASN A 183 6.32 -16.99 -1.01
C ASN A 183 7.41 -16.22 -0.26
N GLY A 184 8.68 -16.41 -0.65
CA GLY A 184 9.82 -15.75 0.00
C GLY A 184 9.75 -14.22 0.04
N ALA A 185 8.90 -13.58 -0.77
CA ALA A 185 8.66 -12.15 -0.73
C ALA A 185 7.84 -11.71 0.51
N THR A 186 7.00 -12.59 1.06
CA THR A 186 6.28 -12.32 2.31
C THR A 186 7.20 -12.35 3.53
N ILE A 187 8.32 -13.07 3.43
CA ILE A 187 9.33 -13.19 4.50
C ILE A 187 10.29 -11.99 4.49
N ASN A 188 10.65 -11.50 3.29
CA ASN A 188 11.67 -10.46 3.10
C ASN A 188 11.12 -9.02 3.02
N GLY A 189 9.81 -8.83 3.24
CA GLY A 189 9.13 -7.54 3.17
C GLY A 189 8.69 -7.14 1.75
N ASN A 190 7.86 -6.10 1.67
CA ASN A 190 7.34 -5.59 0.41
C ASN A 190 8.44 -4.94 -0.43
N ARG A 191 8.64 -5.46 -1.64
CA ARG A 191 9.52 -4.87 -2.65
C ARG A 191 8.73 -3.93 -3.55
N THR A 192 9.32 -2.82 -3.93
CA THR A 192 8.70 -1.91 -4.90
C THR A 192 8.66 -2.57 -6.28
N MET A 193 7.71 -2.15 -7.13
CA MET A 193 7.63 -2.61 -8.53
C MET A 193 8.96 -2.40 -9.28
N THR A 194 9.65 -1.32 -8.96
CA THR A 194 10.98 -1.01 -9.54
C THR A 194 12.02 -2.04 -9.12
N GLN A 195 12.05 -2.44 -7.85
CA GLN A 195 12.94 -3.49 -7.36
C GLN A 195 12.65 -4.85 -8.00
N LEU A 196 11.36 -5.20 -8.16
CA LEU A 196 10.97 -6.46 -8.81
C LEU A 196 11.37 -6.49 -10.30
N LYS A 197 11.23 -5.38 -11.03
CA LYS A 197 11.71 -5.26 -12.41
C LYS A 197 13.22 -5.44 -12.50
N LEU A 198 13.98 -4.78 -11.62
CA LEU A 198 15.43 -4.89 -11.57
C LEU A 198 15.90 -6.32 -11.30
N GLU A 199 15.29 -7.00 -10.32
CA GLU A 199 15.59 -8.41 -10.02
C GLU A 199 15.29 -9.34 -11.19
N THR A 200 14.22 -9.08 -11.93
CA THR A 200 13.86 -9.86 -13.13
C THR A 200 14.92 -9.68 -14.23
N GLU A 201 15.36 -8.45 -14.46
CA GLU A 201 16.42 -8.14 -15.43
C GLU A 201 17.76 -8.77 -15.02
N GLN A 202 18.11 -8.73 -13.73
CA GLN A 202 19.30 -9.42 -13.21
C GLN A 202 19.25 -10.94 -13.40
N LYS A 203 18.08 -11.57 -13.20
CA LYS A 203 17.92 -13.01 -13.44
C LYS A 203 18.10 -13.34 -14.93
N GLN A 204 17.55 -12.51 -15.82
CA GLN A 204 17.74 -12.68 -17.28
C GLN A 204 19.22 -12.56 -17.65
N LEU A 205 19.92 -11.54 -17.13
CA LEU A 205 21.34 -11.35 -17.34
C LEU A 205 22.17 -12.56 -16.90
N ASN A 206 21.91 -13.07 -15.69
CA ASN A 206 22.59 -14.26 -15.17
C ASN A 206 22.34 -15.51 -16.03
N SER A 207 21.12 -15.66 -16.55
CA SER A 207 20.78 -16.75 -17.47
C SER A 207 21.58 -16.67 -18.78
N ILE A 208 21.72 -15.46 -19.37
CA ILE A 208 22.51 -15.23 -20.58
C ILE A 208 24.00 -15.48 -20.31
N ILE A 209 24.54 -15.04 -19.17
CA ILE A 209 25.93 -15.32 -18.76
C ILE A 209 26.17 -16.84 -18.66
N GLN A 210 25.24 -17.58 -18.05
CA GLN A 210 25.34 -19.04 -17.94
C GLN A 210 25.37 -19.70 -19.32
N GLN A 211 24.44 -19.32 -20.21
CA GLN A 211 24.42 -19.83 -21.58
C GLN A 211 25.71 -19.53 -22.34
N LYS A 212 26.25 -18.31 -22.19
CA LYS A 212 27.55 -17.93 -22.77
C LYS A 212 28.67 -18.85 -22.27
N ASN A 213 28.76 -19.09 -20.96
CA ASN A 213 29.78 -19.96 -20.38
C ASN A 213 29.66 -21.42 -20.85
N ASP A 214 28.44 -21.91 -21.02
CA ASP A 214 28.20 -23.26 -21.53
C ASP A 214 28.63 -23.40 -23.02
N ILE A 215 28.41 -22.36 -23.83
CA ILE A 215 28.91 -22.30 -25.20
C ILE A 215 30.44 -22.30 -25.26
N ILE A 216 31.09 -21.47 -24.41
CA ILE A 216 32.56 -21.40 -24.30
C ILE A 216 33.13 -22.78 -23.97
N LYS A 217 32.59 -23.48 -22.98
CA LYS A 217 33.02 -24.83 -22.60
C LYS A 217 32.94 -25.85 -23.79
N THR A 218 31.96 -25.66 -24.69
CA THR A 218 31.82 -26.55 -25.86
C THR A 218 32.77 -26.19 -26.98
N LEU A 219 33.26 -24.92 -27.07
CA LEU A 219 34.26 -24.47 -28.03
C LEU A 219 35.68 -24.87 -27.64
N ASP A 220 35.98 -24.94 -26.33
CA ASP A 220 37.30 -25.35 -25.80
C ASP A 220 37.59 -26.87 -25.95
N ALA A 221 36.64 -27.64 -26.49
CA ALA A 221 36.88 -29.03 -26.80
C ALA A 221 37.92 -29.17 -27.92
N GLU A 222 39.08 -29.80 -27.65
CA GLU A 222 40.18 -29.95 -28.59
C GLU A 222 39.75 -30.48 -29.96
N PRO A 223 40.19 -29.85 -31.07
CA PRO A 223 39.92 -30.36 -32.42
C PRO A 223 40.59 -31.72 -32.61
N PRO A 224 40.00 -32.63 -33.37
CA PRO A 224 40.55 -33.96 -33.59
C PRO A 224 41.94 -33.85 -34.22
N LYS A 225 42.95 -34.54 -33.63
CA LYS A 225 44.33 -34.59 -34.14
C LYS A 225 44.34 -35.23 -35.53
N LYS A 226 44.97 -34.54 -36.51
CA LYS A 226 45.11 -35.01 -37.88
C LYS A 226 45.97 -36.29 -37.90
N THR A 227 45.42 -37.41 -38.36
CA THR A 227 46.18 -38.64 -38.59
C THR A 227 46.56 -38.79 -40.06
N LEU A 228 47.72 -39.39 -40.35
CA LEU A 228 48.29 -39.50 -41.68
C LEU A 228 47.43 -40.36 -42.67
N PHE A 229 46.40 -41.05 -42.17
CA PHE A 229 45.52 -41.89 -42.95
C PHE A 229 44.07 -41.58 -42.59
N GLU A 230 43.62 -40.40 -43.01
CA GLU A 230 42.21 -39.98 -42.80
C GLU A 230 41.32 -40.56 -43.91
N THR A 231 40.30 -41.33 -43.52
CA THR A 231 39.26 -41.82 -44.46
C THR A 231 38.33 -40.64 -44.82
N GLU A 232 37.63 -40.78 -45.96
CA GLU A 232 36.71 -39.78 -46.46
C GLU A 232 35.57 -39.45 -45.44
N GLU A 233 35.14 -40.44 -44.66
CA GLU A 233 34.18 -40.27 -43.57
C GLU A 233 34.76 -39.42 -42.41
N HIS A 234 36.02 -39.64 -42.03
CA HIS A 234 36.67 -38.86 -41.02
C HIS A 234 36.89 -37.39 -41.45
N TYR A 235 37.22 -37.17 -42.70
CA TYR A 235 37.34 -35.83 -43.26
C TYR A 235 36.02 -35.08 -43.24
N LYS A 236 34.92 -35.73 -43.67
CA LYS A 236 33.55 -35.16 -43.60
C LYS A 236 33.13 -34.86 -42.18
N ALA A 237 33.35 -35.75 -41.21
CA ALA A 237 33.03 -35.52 -39.81
C ALA A 237 33.83 -34.34 -39.20
N ARG A 238 35.06 -34.11 -39.67
CA ARG A 238 35.86 -32.93 -39.27
C ARG A 238 35.27 -31.65 -39.84
N ILE A 239 34.94 -31.60 -41.12
CA ILE A 239 34.29 -30.46 -41.77
C ILE A 239 32.95 -30.13 -41.08
N ASP A 240 32.12 -31.13 -40.83
CA ASP A 240 30.83 -30.93 -40.12
C ASP A 240 31.03 -30.36 -38.72
N ARG A 241 32.10 -30.76 -38.02
CA ARG A 241 32.46 -30.23 -36.69
C ARG A 241 32.96 -28.80 -36.77
N GLU A 242 33.78 -28.48 -37.80
CA GLU A 242 34.29 -27.12 -38.04
C GLU A 242 33.17 -26.14 -38.38
N VAL A 243 32.20 -26.57 -39.20
CA VAL A 243 30.97 -25.81 -39.50
C VAL A 243 30.14 -25.60 -38.24
N ALA A 244 29.98 -26.64 -37.41
CA ALA A 244 29.24 -26.54 -36.13
C ALA A 244 29.92 -25.60 -35.16
N ASN A 245 31.27 -25.57 -35.09
CA ASN A 245 32.02 -24.65 -34.26
C ASN A 245 31.86 -23.20 -34.75
N ASN A 246 31.93 -22.96 -36.07
CA ASN A 246 31.73 -21.61 -36.62
C ASN A 246 30.33 -21.08 -36.34
N LEU A 247 29.29 -21.93 -36.40
CA LEU A 247 27.92 -21.56 -36.02
C LEU A 247 27.83 -21.21 -34.54
N LYS A 248 28.50 -22.00 -33.67
CA LYS A 248 28.54 -21.69 -32.24
C LYS A 248 29.29 -20.39 -31.95
N GLU A 249 30.35 -20.08 -32.66
CA GLU A 249 31.08 -18.79 -32.54
C GLU A 249 30.18 -17.61 -32.94
N GLN A 250 29.40 -17.72 -33.99
CA GLN A 250 28.44 -16.72 -34.40
C GLN A 250 27.35 -16.52 -33.35
N GLU A 251 26.80 -17.61 -32.80
CA GLU A 251 25.83 -17.56 -31.69
C GLU A 251 26.43 -16.89 -30.44
N LEU A 252 27.67 -17.21 -30.09
CA LEU A 252 28.41 -16.63 -28.98
C LEU A 252 28.61 -15.13 -29.18
N TYR A 253 28.97 -14.71 -30.39
CA TYR A 253 29.15 -13.31 -30.72
C TYR A 253 27.84 -12.52 -30.56
N GLN A 254 26.71 -13.05 -31.09
CA GLN A 254 25.39 -12.42 -30.95
C GLN A 254 24.97 -12.30 -29.47
N LYS A 255 25.13 -13.38 -28.70
CA LYS A 255 24.81 -13.36 -27.26
C LYS A 255 25.72 -12.41 -26.47
N THR A 256 26.95 -12.20 -26.90
CA THR A 256 27.83 -11.23 -26.29
C THR A 256 27.34 -9.79 -26.52
N GLN A 257 26.87 -9.48 -27.73
CA GLN A 257 26.30 -8.16 -28.03
C GLN A 257 24.99 -7.91 -27.26
N GLU A 258 24.11 -8.91 -27.18
CA GLU A 258 22.89 -8.83 -26.37
C GLU A 258 23.21 -8.58 -24.89
N LEU A 259 24.25 -9.24 -24.37
CA LEU A 259 24.71 -9.06 -22.99
C LEU A 259 25.20 -7.65 -22.73
N ASP A 260 26.03 -7.12 -23.61
CA ASP A 260 26.58 -5.77 -23.49
C ASP A 260 25.48 -4.71 -23.54
N GLU A 261 24.46 -4.90 -24.38
CA GLU A 261 23.31 -4.02 -24.46
C GLU A 261 22.45 -4.07 -23.19
N LEU A 262 22.20 -5.28 -22.67
CA LEU A 262 21.47 -5.46 -21.41
C LEU A 262 22.21 -4.86 -20.21
N GLN A 263 23.53 -5.02 -20.15
CA GLN A 263 24.36 -4.41 -19.12
C GLN A 263 24.30 -2.87 -19.15
N ARG A 264 24.33 -2.27 -20.34
CA ARG A 264 24.15 -0.83 -20.48
C ARG A 264 22.77 -0.36 -19.99
N LYS A 265 21.71 -1.05 -20.41
CA LYS A 265 20.34 -0.74 -19.94
C LYS A 265 20.22 -0.86 -18.43
N LEU A 266 20.82 -1.90 -17.85
CA LEU A 266 20.81 -2.11 -16.41
C LEU A 266 21.52 -0.96 -15.66
N SER A 267 22.71 -0.57 -16.10
CA SER A 267 23.48 0.52 -15.50
C SER A 267 22.72 1.86 -15.54
N ILE A 268 22.05 2.16 -16.64
CA ILE A 268 21.23 3.39 -16.76
C ILE A 268 20.07 3.34 -15.74
N LYS A 269 19.38 2.20 -15.63
CA LYS A 269 18.28 2.06 -14.69
C LYS A 269 18.72 2.12 -13.22
N GLU A 270 19.88 1.56 -12.91
CA GLU A 270 20.46 1.67 -11.56
C GLU A 270 20.74 3.14 -11.18
N GLN A 271 21.30 3.92 -12.12
CA GLN A 271 21.52 5.34 -11.91
C GLN A 271 20.20 6.11 -11.72
N GLU A 272 19.17 5.82 -12.52
CA GLU A 272 17.84 6.42 -12.35
C GLU A 272 17.20 6.08 -11.00
N ILE A 273 17.33 4.85 -10.55
CA ILE A 273 16.80 4.39 -9.25
C ILE A 273 17.51 5.12 -8.12
N ASN A 274 18.84 5.20 -8.17
CA ASN A 274 19.63 5.88 -7.15
C ASN A 274 19.28 7.36 -7.08
N SER A 275 19.13 8.03 -8.24
CA SER A 275 18.73 9.43 -8.31
C SER A 275 17.32 9.67 -7.75
N LYS A 276 16.37 8.80 -8.08
CA LYS A 276 15.00 8.88 -7.54
C LYS A 276 14.95 8.59 -6.04
N SER A 277 15.75 7.65 -5.56
CA SER A 277 15.85 7.31 -4.14
C SER A 277 16.40 8.49 -3.33
N TYR A 278 17.46 9.14 -3.83
CA TYR A 278 18.01 10.33 -3.20
C TYR A 278 16.98 11.48 -3.15
N LEU A 279 16.28 11.74 -4.25
CA LEU A 279 15.24 12.77 -4.31
C LEU A 279 14.07 12.50 -3.34
N LEU A 280 13.70 11.22 -3.18
CA LEU A 280 12.67 10.81 -2.23
C LEU A 280 13.11 11.04 -0.79
N GLN A 281 14.37 10.73 -0.45
CA GLN A 281 14.91 10.97 0.88
C GLN A 281 14.95 12.47 1.21
N GLU A 282 15.35 13.31 0.27
CA GLU A 282 15.31 14.77 0.45
C GLU A 282 13.89 15.30 0.65
N LYS A 283 12.93 14.84 -0.15
CA LYS A 283 11.53 15.22 0.02
C LYS A 283 10.95 14.75 1.35
N GLN A 284 11.30 13.54 1.79
CA GLN A 284 10.88 13.04 3.10
C GLN A 284 11.42 13.92 4.22
N LYS A 285 12.69 14.28 4.15
CA LYS A 285 13.31 15.18 5.15
C LYS A 285 12.64 16.56 5.18
N GLN A 286 12.37 17.16 4.02
CA GLN A 286 11.65 18.44 3.93
C GLN A 286 10.25 18.33 4.53
N PHE A 287 9.52 17.26 4.23
CA PHE A 287 8.20 17.01 4.77
C PHE A 287 8.23 16.85 6.29
N ASP A 288 9.19 16.10 6.83
CA ASP A 288 9.34 15.91 8.27
C ASP A 288 9.66 17.25 8.99
N GLU A 289 10.50 18.10 8.39
CA GLU A 289 10.79 19.44 8.88
C GLU A 289 9.54 20.37 8.84
N GLU A 290 8.76 20.33 7.75
CA GLU A 290 7.50 21.08 7.65
C GLU A 290 6.48 20.64 8.71
N VAL A 291 6.36 19.32 8.91
CA VAL A 291 5.47 18.75 9.94
C VAL A 291 5.90 19.20 11.34
N ALA A 292 7.19 19.09 11.65
CA ALA A 292 7.73 19.53 12.95
C ALA A 292 7.47 21.02 13.20
N ASN A 293 7.71 21.86 12.20
CA ASN A 293 7.44 23.30 12.29
C ASN A 293 5.94 23.58 12.50
N LYS A 294 5.06 22.84 11.81
CA LYS A 294 3.62 23.00 11.96
C LYS A 294 3.12 22.56 13.33
N ILE A 295 3.68 21.48 13.88
CA ILE A 295 3.38 21.02 15.26
C ILE A 295 3.77 22.11 16.26
N ASN A 296 5.00 22.63 16.20
CA ASN A 296 5.47 23.68 17.07
C ASN A 296 4.61 24.96 17.00
N GLN A 297 4.19 25.33 15.80
CA GLN A 297 3.28 26.45 15.61
C GLN A 297 1.93 26.21 16.30
N LEU A 298 1.34 25.04 16.09
CA LEU A 298 0.05 24.67 16.69
C LEU A 298 0.13 24.58 18.23
N GLU A 299 1.22 24.07 18.77
CA GLU A 299 1.46 24.04 20.21
C GLU A 299 1.54 25.46 20.82
N THR A 300 2.25 26.35 20.13
CA THR A 300 2.35 27.76 20.54
C THR A 300 0.98 28.46 20.52
N GLU A 301 0.22 28.28 19.42
CA GLU A 301 -1.14 28.81 19.30
C GLU A 301 -2.09 28.22 20.36
N TYR A 302 -1.95 26.95 20.68
CA TYR A 302 -2.75 26.27 21.71
C TYR A 302 -2.43 26.83 23.10
N GLN A 303 -1.16 26.98 23.44
CA GLN A 303 -0.73 27.59 24.75
C GLN A 303 -1.22 29.02 24.87
N GLN A 304 -1.11 29.83 23.83
CA GLN A 304 -1.60 31.19 23.83
C GLN A 304 -3.12 31.26 24.03
N LYS A 305 -3.89 30.48 23.29
CA LYS A 305 -5.36 30.41 23.45
C LYS A 305 -5.78 29.94 24.83
N THR A 306 -5.07 28.95 25.36
CA THR A 306 -5.32 28.44 26.72
C THR A 306 -5.07 29.55 27.77
N LYS A 307 -3.98 30.31 27.61
CA LYS A 307 -3.68 31.43 28.48
C LYS A 307 -4.74 32.55 28.39
N GLU A 308 -5.16 32.90 27.20
CA GLU A 308 -6.24 33.87 26.96
C GLU A 308 -7.58 33.43 27.59
N LEU A 309 -7.93 32.14 27.42
CA LEU A 309 -9.16 31.56 27.97
C LEU A 309 -9.14 31.56 29.48
N ASN A 310 -8.02 31.19 30.10
CA ASN A 310 -7.83 31.21 31.55
C ASN A 310 -7.91 32.64 32.09
N THR A 311 -7.35 33.61 31.37
CA THR A 311 -7.41 35.02 31.79
C THR A 311 -8.85 35.54 31.72
N LYS A 312 -9.59 35.24 30.65
CA LYS A 312 -11.02 35.60 30.52
C LYS A 312 -11.85 34.97 31.63
N PHE A 313 -11.65 33.67 31.88
CA PHE A 313 -12.37 32.96 32.93
C PHE A 313 -12.08 33.56 34.33
N LYS A 314 -10.81 33.83 34.63
CA LYS A 314 -10.46 34.55 35.89
C LYS A 314 -11.19 35.88 36.02
N GLN A 315 -11.24 36.65 34.93
CA GLN A 315 -11.91 37.97 34.96
C GLN A 315 -13.42 37.83 35.14
N GLU A 316 -14.04 36.85 34.48
CA GLU A 316 -15.49 36.58 34.67
C GLU A 316 -15.80 36.13 36.09
N VAL A 317 -14.99 35.26 36.69
CA VAL A 317 -15.14 34.85 38.09
C VAL A 317 -15.01 36.04 39.02
N ILE A 318 -13.99 36.88 38.84
CA ILE A 318 -13.81 38.11 39.63
C ILE A 318 -15.01 39.04 39.52
N ASN A 319 -15.54 39.25 38.31
CA ASN A 319 -16.71 40.10 38.08
C ASN A 319 -17.96 39.52 38.76
N LYS A 320 -18.17 38.19 38.66
CA LYS A 320 -19.28 37.51 39.35
C LYS A 320 -19.16 37.62 40.88
N VAL A 321 -17.97 37.44 41.45
CA VAL A 321 -17.73 37.63 42.91
C VAL A 321 -18.04 39.06 43.33
N LYS A 322 -17.61 40.07 42.56
CA LYS A 322 -17.94 41.47 42.83
C LYS A 322 -19.45 41.76 42.78
N GLU A 323 -20.18 41.23 41.80
CA GLU A 323 -21.65 41.32 41.70
C GLU A 323 -22.32 40.73 42.94
N ILE A 324 -21.89 39.55 43.40
CA ILE A 324 -22.42 38.89 44.59
C ILE A 324 -22.10 39.71 45.86
N GLN A 325 -20.90 40.28 45.97
CA GLN A 325 -20.51 41.13 47.10
C GLN A 325 -21.35 42.41 47.15
N LEU A 326 -21.62 43.05 45.99
CA LEU A 326 -22.48 44.25 45.91
C LEU A 326 -23.92 43.89 46.30
N PHE A 327 -24.45 42.76 45.83
CA PHE A 327 -25.79 42.30 46.19
C PHE A 327 -25.93 42.02 47.67
N ASN A 328 -24.94 41.37 48.30
CA ASN A 328 -24.93 41.10 49.74
C ASN A 328 -24.78 42.38 50.59
N ALA A 329 -23.99 43.37 50.12
CA ALA A 329 -23.87 44.67 50.78
C ALA A 329 -25.17 45.47 50.75
N GLN A 330 -25.98 45.34 49.68
CA GLN A 330 -27.28 46.00 49.54
C GLN A 330 -28.39 45.34 50.37
N THR A 331 -28.29 44.00 50.62
CA THR A 331 -29.32 43.26 51.36
C THR A 331 -29.11 43.10 52.81
N LEU A 332 -28.00 43.61 53.41
CA LEU A 332 -27.70 43.62 54.85
C LEU A 332 -27.75 42.25 55.56
N VAL A 333 -27.65 41.18 54.86
CA VAL A 333 -27.58 39.80 55.39
C VAL A 333 -26.24 39.21 55.06
N ILE A 334 -25.27 39.29 55.99
CA ILE A 334 -24.01 38.49 55.84
C ILE A 334 -24.32 37.12 56.40
N ASP A 335 -24.52 36.12 55.45
CA ASP A 335 -24.55 34.72 55.81
C ASP A 335 -23.12 34.28 56.18
N PRO A 336 -22.89 33.81 57.44
CA PRO A 336 -21.56 33.38 57.89
C PRO A 336 -20.95 32.28 56.99
N LYS A 337 -21.76 31.42 56.36
CA LYS A 337 -21.32 30.41 55.41
C LYS A 337 -20.70 30.99 54.14
N PHE A 338 -21.12 32.20 53.73
CA PHE A 338 -20.58 32.86 52.56
C PHE A 338 -19.18 33.42 52.80
N ALA A 339 -18.92 33.91 54.02
CA ALA A 339 -17.59 34.34 54.42
C ALA A 339 -16.59 33.18 54.50
N GLU A 340 -17.06 32.02 54.89
CA GLU A 340 -16.24 30.78 54.94
C GLU A 340 -15.92 30.25 53.52
N LEU A 341 -16.89 30.26 52.60
CA LEU A 341 -16.70 29.94 51.21
C LEU A 341 -15.77 30.93 50.49
N GLN A 342 -15.85 32.20 50.79
CA GLN A 342 -14.94 33.22 50.25
C GLN A 342 -13.49 32.96 50.72
N ASN A 343 -13.27 32.63 51.98
CA ASN A 343 -11.95 32.31 52.51
C ASN A 343 -11.41 31.00 51.88
N GLN A 344 -12.24 30.02 51.64
CA GLN A 344 -11.85 28.78 50.95
C GLN A 344 -11.50 29.03 49.49
N LEU A 345 -12.23 29.92 48.78
CA LEU A 345 -11.89 30.34 47.42
C LEU A 345 -10.55 31.06 47.33
N TYR A 346 -10.27 31.98 48.27
CA TYR A 346 -8.99 32.68 48.33
C TYR A 346 -7.81 31.78 48.73
N GLN A 347 -8.03 30.77 49.56
CA GLN A 347 -6.99 29.82 49.93
C GLN A 347 -6.74 28.75 48.87
N ASN A 348 -7.74 28.45 48.01
CA ASN A 348 -7.63 27.46 46.91
C ASN A 348 -7.19 28.10 45.60
N GLU A 349 -6.86 29.40 45.52
CA GLU A 349 -6.30 29.99 44.28
C GLU A 349 -5.06 29.27 43.77
N ASN A 350 -4.26 28.67 44.67
CA ASN A 350 -3.10 27.87 44.30
C ASN A 350 -3.42 26.42 43.88
N VAL A 351 -4.62 25.91 44.15
CA VAL A 351 -4.99 24.51 43.83
C VAL A 351 -5.70 24.39 42.49
N PHE A 352 -6.45 25.43 42.08
CA PHE A 352 -7.16 25.43 40.80
C PHE A 352 -6.32 25.89 39.59
N PHE A 353 -5.26 26.66 39.86
CA PHE A 353 -4.37 27.23 38.85
C PHE A 353 -2.91 26.82 39.02
N GLY A 354 -2.63 25.84 39.91
CA GLY A 354 -1.31 25.23 40.02
C GLY A 354 -0.95 24.52 38.70
N GLU A 355 0.23 24.82 38.21
CA GLU A 355 0.84 24.15 37.10
C GLU A 355 0.73 22.62 37.31
N LYS A 356 0.02 21.93 36.43
CA LYS A 356 0.12 20.47 36.31
C LYS A 356 1.51 20.19 35.75
N GLU A 357 2.42 19.79 36.63
CA GLU A 357 3.65 19.12 36.24
C GLU A 357 3.31 17.96 35.29
N GLY A 358 4.16 17.84 34.28
CA GLY A 358 4.16 16.97 33.13
C GLY A 358 3.49 15.61 33.24
N TYR A 359 2.65 15.36 32.31
CA TYR A 359 2.42 13.99 31.85
C TYR A 359 3.34 13.73 30.65
N ASP A 360 4.43 12.99 30.91
CA ASP A 360 5.23 12.34 29.89
C ASP A 360 4.34 11.37 29.12
N TYR A 361 4.01 11.70 27.88
CA TYR A 361 3.54 10.75 26.91
C TYR A 361 4.76 10.19 26.16
N GLU A 362 5.24 9.03 26.59
CA GLU A 362 6.06 8.19 25.72
C GLU A 362 5.25 7.80 24.46
N ILE A 363 5.82 8.14 23.31
CA ILE A 363 5.33 7.80 21.96
C ILE A 363 5.78 6.38 21.57
#